data_8bc292e5b9d736f61ee620d80d9a01a5
#
_entry.id   8bc292e5b9d736f61ee620d80d9a01a5
#
_cell.length_a   1.000
_cell.length_b   1.000
_cell.length_c   1.000
_cell.angle_alpha   90.00
_cell.angle_beta   90.00
_cell.angle_gamma   90.00
#
_symmetry.space_group_name_H-M   'P 1'
#
loop_
_entity.id
_entity.type
_entity.pdbx_description
1 polymer ?
#
loop_
_entity_poly.entity_id
_entity_poly.type
_entity_poly.pdbx_seq_one_letter_code
_entity_poly.pdbx_strand_id
1 'polypeptide(L)'
;MAQLRRTVTKNGKKTVEVVYLITSDRNAGPATLAARVRGHWEIENRLHWVRDVTYLEDKSLVRTGNAPRVMASLRSLAVSLLRLDGHANIAAANRHHARDPKRTLQLFQTA
;
A
#
# COMPACT_ATOMS: atom_id res chain seq x y z
N MET A 1 16.91 -1.35 -20.50
CA MET A 1 17.35 -1.77 -19.15
C MET A 1 18.04 -0.61 -18.47
N ALA A 2 17.73 -0.36 -17.21
CA ALA A 2 18.36 0.69 -16.40
C ALA A 2 18.89 0.08 -15.10
N GLN A 3 19.95 0.65 -14.55
CA GLN A 3 20.54 0.27 -13.28
C GLN A 3 20.28 1.39 -12.25
N LEU A 4 19.67 1.02 -11.14
CA LEU A 4 19.49 1.90 -9.99
C LEU A 4 20.46 1.48 -8.88
N ARG A 5 21.32 2.41 -8.47
CA ARG A 5 22.22 2.22 -7.33
C ARG A 5 21.68 2.99 -6.13
N ARG A 6 21.29 2.29 -5.10
CA ARG A 6 20.80 2.85 -3.83
C ARG A 6 21.89 2.72 -2.77
N THR A 7 22.24 3.83 -2.14
CA THR A 7 23.16 3.85 -1.01
C THR A 7 22.41 4.23 0.24
N VAL A 8 22.43 3.38 1.25
CA VAL A 8 21.78 3.63 2.55
C VAL A 8 22.85 3.65 3.62
N THR A 9 22.90 4.73 4.41
CA THR A 9 23.76 4.84 5.58
C THR A 9 22.89 4.72 6.83
N LYS A 10 23.12 3.67 7.62
CA LYS A 10 22.43 3.44 8.88
C LYS A 10 23.46 3.15 9.97
N ASN A 11 23.41 3.90 11.07
CA ASN A 11 24.36 3.75 12.20
C ASN A 11 25.83 3.76 11.76
N GLY A 12 26.23 4.66 10.86
CA GLY A 12 27.60 4.74 10.33
C GLY A 12 27.98 3.65 9.32
N LYS A 13 27.14 2.64 9.13
CA LYS A 13 27.36 1.57 8.15
C LYS A 13 26.70 1.92 6.81
N LYS A 14 27.50 1.91 5.76
CA LYS A 14 27.06 2.19 4.39
C LYS A 14 26.72 0.89 3.66
N THR A 15 25.51 0.76 3.22
CA THR A 15 25.05 -0.40 2.41
C THR A 15 24.72 0.10 1.01
N VAL A 16 25.21 -0.61 0.01
CA VAL A 16 24.94 -0.33 -1.41
C VAL A 16 24.11 -1.47 -1.98
N GLU A 17 22.97 -1.12 -2.53
CA GLU A 17 22.08 -2.02 -3.23
C GLU A 17 22.01 -1.61 -4.69
N VAL A 18 22.12 -2.60 -5.58
CA VAL A 18 22.00 -2.39 -7.02
C VAL A 18 20.78 -3.13 -7.52
N VAL A 19 19.84 -2.40 -8.11
CA VAL A 19 18.61 -2.94 -8.68
C VAL A 19 18.60 -2.68 -10.18
N TYR A 20 18.28 -3.70 -10.97
CA TYR A 20 18.12 -3.58 -12.40
C TYR A 20 16.64 -3.43 -12.75
N LEU A 21 16.34 -2.43 -13.59
CA LEU A 21 15.00 -2.10 -14.03
C LEU A 21 14.86 -2.42 -15.52
N ILE A 22 13.75 -3.04 -15.88
CA ILE A 22 13.37 -3.28 -17.28
C ILE A 22 12.18 -2.37 -17.60
N THR A 23 12.28 -1.63 -18.69
CA THR A 23 11.19 -0.78 -19.18
C THR A 23 11.03 -0.93 -20.69
N SER A 24 9.80 -0.91 -21.15
CA SER A 24 9.44 -0.79 -22.57
C SER A 24 9.45 0.64 -23.07
N ASP A 25 9.46 1.62 -22.17
CA ASP A 25 9.52 3.05 -22.48
C ASP A 25 10.95 3.43 -22.88
N ARG A 26 11.18 3.58 -24.18
CA ARG A 26 12.48 3.92 -24.75
C ARG A 26 12.91 5.37 -24.47
N ASN A 27 11.94 6.23 -24.16
CA ASN A 27 12.16 7.66 -23.93
C ASN A 27 12.27 8.02 -22.45
N ALA A 28 12.13 7.05 -21.54
CA ALA A 28 12.21 7.29 -20.11
C ALA A 28 13.62 7.68 -19.68
N GLY A 29 13.82 8.92 -19.30
CA GLY A 29 15.05 9.41 -18.70
C GLY A 29 15.23 8.92 -17.23
N PRO A 30 16.44 9.11 -16.66
CA PRO A 30 16.75 8.67 -15.29
C PRO A 30 15.78 9.22 -14.23
N ALA A 31 15.37 10.48 -14.34
CA ALA A 31 14.43 11.12 -13.42
C ALA A 31 13.04 10.48 -13.48
N THR A 32 12.56 10.14 -14.69
CA THR A 32 11.28 9.46 -14.90
C THR A 32 11.29 8.06 -14.30
N LEU A 33 12.37 7.30 -14.51
CA LEU A 33 12.54 5.97 -13.94
C LEU A 33 12.58 6.01 -12.41
N ALA A 34 13.34 6.95 -11.84
CA ALA A 34 13.39 7.14 -10.39
C ALA A 34 12.03 7.53 -9.79
N ALA A 35 11.25 8.38 -10.48
CA ALA A 35 9.89 8.74 -10.06
C ALA A 35 8.94 7.53 -10.08
N ARG A 36 8.99 6.70 -11.13
CA ARG A 36 8.19 5.47 -11.23
C ARG A 36 8.53 4.45 -10.14
N VAL A 37 9.81 4.27 -9.84
CA VAL A 37 10.25 3.38 -8.74
C VAL A 37 9.75 3.90 -7.39
N ARG A 38 9.86 5.20 -7.12
CA ARG A 38 9.30 5.80 -5.89
C ARG A 38 7.78 5.65 -5.80
N GLY A 39 7.07 5.85 -6.92
CA GLY A 39 5.62 5.66 -6.99
C GLY A 39 5.20 4.22 -6.68
N HIS A 40 5.94 3.24 -7.16
CA HIS A 40 5.71 1.83 -6.84
C HIS A 40 5.88 1.54 -5.34
N TRP A 41 6.94 2.07 -4.72
CA TRP A 41 7.15 1.99 -3.27
C TRP A 41 6.02 2.63 -2.46
N GLU A 42 5.44 3.70 -2.97
CA GLU A 42 4.32 4.36 -2.33
C GLU A 42 3.07 3.47 -2.30
N ILE A 43 2.80 2.75 -3.40
CA ILE A 43 1.70 1.78 -3.47
C ILE A 43 1.93 0.64 -2.47
N GLU A 44 3.13 0.06 -2.43
CA GLU A 44 3.47 -1.00 -1.48
C GLU A 44 3.27 -0.54 -0.03
N ASN A 45 3.79 0.62 0.34
CA ASN A 45 3.66 1.12 1.70
C ASN A 45 2.24 1.57 2.05
N ARG A 46 1.51 2.14 1.11
CA ARG A 46 0.18 2.67 1.39
C ARG A 46 -0.94 1.65 1.33
N LEU A 47 -0.81 0.64 0.50
CA LEU A 47 -1.86 -0.35 0.31
C LEU A 47 -1.44 -1.72 0.83
N HIS A 48 -0.39 -2.31 0.30
CA HIS A 48 0.02 -3.67 0.63
C HIS A 48 0.40 -3.80 2.10
N TRP A 49 1.24 -2.91 2.61
CA TRP A 49 1.62 -2.91 4.03
C TRP A 49 0.40 -2.77 4.96
N VAL A 50 -0.57 -1.93 4.62
CA VAL A 50 -1.81 -1.78 5.41
C VAL A 50 -2.62 -3.07 5.41
N ARG A 51 -2.75 -3.74 4.27
CA ARG A 51 -3.45 -5.02 4.17
C ARG A 51 -2.75 -6.11 5.00
N ASP A 52 -1.44 -6.19 4.94
CA ASP A 52 -0.66 -7.23 5.62
C ASP A 52 -0.55 -6.98 7.12
N VAL A 53 -0.33 -5.74 7.55
CA VAL A 53 -0.08 -5.39 8.95
C VAL A 53 -1.36 -5.02 9.68
N THR A 54 -2.20 -4.16 9.12
CA THR A 54 -3.43 -3.70 9.79
C THR A 54 -4.54 -4.74 9.72
N TYR A 55 -4.72 -5.36 8.56
CA TYR A 55 -5.77 -6.36 8.33
C TYR A 55 -5.29 -7.81 8.46
N LEU A 56 -4.00 -8.04 8.64
CA LEU A 56 -3.39 -9.37 8.78
C LEU A 56 -3.82 -10.33 7.65
N GLU A 57 -3.83 -9.85 6.41
CA GLU A 57 -4.36 -10.59 5.27
C GLU A 57 -3.68 -11.94 5.07
N ASP A 58 -2.37 -12.01 5.22
CA ASP A 58 -1.60 -13.24 5.08
C ASP A 58 -1.91 -14.28 6.14
N LYS A 59 -2.42 -13.84 7.31
CA LYS A 59 -2.84 -14.70 8.42
C LYS A 59 -4.31 -15.12 8.32
N SER A 60 -5.04 -14.63 7.32
CA SER A 60 -6.46 -14.95 7.15
C SER A 60 -6.66 -16.43 6.87
N LEU A 61 -7.60 -17.04 7.58
CA LEU A 61 -8.02 -18.43 7.37
C LEU A 61 -9.08 -18.58 6.28
N VAL A 62 -9.55 -17.48 5.69
CA VAL A 62 -10.51 -17.47 4.59
C VAL A 62 -9.80 -17.87 3.31
N ARG A 63 -9.83 -19.16 2.98
CA ARG A 63 -9.05 -19.72 1.84
C ARG A 63 -9.86 -20.57 0.87
N THR A 64 -11.18 -20.65 1.02
CA THR A 64 -12.05 -21.50 0.20
C THR A 64 -12.63 -20.74 -0.98
N GLY A 65 -12.52 -21.31 -2.19
CA GLY A 65 -13.12 -20.78 -3.41
C GLY A 65 -12.69 -19.33 -3.72
N ASN A 66 -13.65 -18.48 -4.02
CA ASN A 66 -13.42 -17.06 -4.33
C ASN A 66 -13.34 -16.16 -3.08
N ALA A 67 -13.53 -16.70 -1.88
CA ALA A 67 -13.55 -15.93 -0.65
C ALA A 67 -12.28 -15.10 -0.40
N PRO A 68 -11.06 -15.58 -0.67
CA PRO A 68 -9.85 -14.75 -0.55
C PRO A 68 -9.88 -13.50 -1.43
N ARG A 69 -10.35 -13.62 -2.68
CA ARG A 69 -10.51 -12.50 -3.61
C ARG A 69 -11.50 -11.47 -3.12
N VAL A 70 -12.67 -11.94 -2.68
CA VAL A 70 -13.72 -11.07 -2.15
C VAL A 70 -13.20 -10.31 -0.93
N MET A 71 -12.53 -11.00 0.00
CA MET A 71 -11.94 -10.36 1.19
C MET A 71 -10.85 -9.36 0.84
N ALA A 72 -10.00 -9.65 -0.14
CA ALA A 72 -8.99 -8.70 -0.61
C ALA A 72 -9.64 -7.44 -1.20
N SER A 73 -10.71 -7.60 -1.99
CA SER A 73 -11.47 -6.47 -2.57
C SER A 73 -12.14 -5.63 -1.48
N LEU A 74 -12.75 -6.27 -0.46
CA LEU A 74 -13.38 -5.57 0.66
C LEU A 74 -12.35 -4.78 1.49
N ARG A 75 -11.17 -5.35 1.75
CA ARG A 75 -10.09 -4.64 2.45
C ARG A 75 -9.59 -3.44 1.64
N SER A 76 -9.42 -3.62 0.33
CA SER A 76 -9.01 -2.52 -0.55
C SER A 76 -10.07 -1.41 -0.59
N LEU A 77 -11.35 -1.76 -0.65
CA LEU A 77 -12.45 -0.80 -0.57
C LEU A 77 -12.42 -0.03 0.76
N ALA A 78 -12.28 -0.74 1.89
CA ALA A 78 -12.22 -0.11 3.20
C ALA A 78 -11.05 0.89 3.31
N VAL A 79 -9.86 0.51 2.85
CA VAL A 79 -8.69 1.41 2.81
C VAL A 79 -8.98 2.64 1.95
N SER A 80 -9.59 2.44 0.78
CA SER A 80 -9.91 3.54 -0.14
C SER A 80 -10.90 4.52 0.45
N LEU A 81 -12.00 4.03 1.04
CA LEU A 81 -13.02 4.86 1.69
C LEU A 81 -12.43 5.67 2.85
N LEU A 82 -11.66 5.04 3.73
CA LEU A 82 -11.03 5.73 4.86
C LEU A 82 -10.02 6.78 4.38
N ARG A 83 -9.32 6.56 3.29
CA ARG A 83 -8.41 7.56 2.73
C ARG A 83 -9.13 8.71 2.07
N LEU A 84 -10.25 8.47 1.39
CA LEU A 84 -11.10 9.51 0.83
C LEU A 84 -11.70 10.39 1.94
N ASP A 85 -12.01 9.80 3.09
CA ASP A 85 -12.45 10.51 4.30
C ASP A 85 -11.30 11.24 5.04
N GLY A 86 -10.09 11.21 4.51
CA GLY A 86 -8.94 11.96 5.02
C GLY A 86 -8.09 11.22 6.08
N HIS A 87 -8.37 9.95 6.35
CA HIS A 87 -7.62 9.19 7.34
C HIS A 87 -6.24 8.73 6.80
N ALA A 88 -5.18 9.27 7.36
CA ALA A 88 -3.80 8.81 7.05
C ALA A 88 -3.45 7.50 7.75
N ASN A 89 -3.89 7.33 9.01
CA ASN A 89 -3.65 6.13 9.82
C ASN A 89 -4.87 5.20 9.81
N ILE A 90 -4.82 4.17 8.97
CA ILE A 90 -5.93 3.24 8.77
C ILE A 90 -6.22 2.40 10.04
N ALA A 91 -5.22 2.01 10.81
CA ALA A 91 -5.43 1.27 12.05
C ALA A 91 -6.19 2.10 13.10
N ALA A 92 -5.86 3.39 13.21
CA ALA A 92 -6.59 4.31 14.09
C ALA A 92 -8.03 4.54 13.59
N ALA A 93 -8.20 4.72 12.27
CA ALA A 93 -9.52 4.88 11.65
C ALA A 93 -10.42 3.66 11.89
N ASN A 94 -9.90 2.44 11.72
CA ASN A 94 -10.65 1.23 12.02
C ASN A 94 -11.14 1.18 13.48
N ARG A 95 -10.27 1.52 14.43
CA ARG A 95 -10.66 1.58 15.85
C ARG A 95 -11.72 2.68 16.11
N HIS A 96 -11.62 3.80 15.42
CA HIS A 96 -12.59 4.89 15.52
C HIS A 96 -13.99 4.47 15.03
N HIS A 97 -14.04 3.84 13.85
CA HIS A 97 -15.30 3.36 13.25
C HIS A 97 -15.89 2.14 13.97
N ALA A 98 -15.04 1.25 14.50
CA ALA A 98 -15.49 0.08 15.27
C ALA A 98 -16.23 0.43 16.56
N ARG A 99 -15.99 1.61 17.12
CA ARG A 99 -16.65 2.07 18.35
C ARG A 99 -18.10 2.54 18.13
N ASP A 100 -18.45 2.92 16.90
CA ASP A 100 -19.76 3.43 16.55
C ASP A 100 -20.12 3.07 15.10
N PRO A 101 -21.03 2.09 14.89
CA PRO A 101 -21.45 1.67 13.54
C PRO A 101 -22.07 2.80 12.70
N LYS A 102 -22.67 3.82 13.34
CA LYS A 102 -23.27 4.95 12.61
C LYS A 102 -22.24 5.72 11.80
N ARG A 103 -21.00 5.84 12.30
CA ARG A 103 -19.88 6.47 11.58
C ARG A 103 -19.55 5.72 10.31
N THR A 104 -19.57 4.40 10.37
CA THR A 104 -19.32 3.56 9.19
C THR A 104 -20.42 3.73 8.15
N LEU A 105 -21.68 3.81 8.55
CA LEU A 105 -22.79 4.07 7.64
C LEU A 105 -22.69 5.44 6.98
N GLN A 106 -22.32 6.47 7.73
CA GLN A 106 -22.07 7.82 7.19
C GLN A 106 -20.95 7.82 6.15
N LEU A 107 -19.87 7.07 6.37
CA LEU A 107 -18.78 6.95 5.42
C LEU A 107 -19.25 6.45 4.05
N PHE A 108 -20.16 5.47 4.01
CA PHE A 108 -20.76 4.98 2.77
C PHE A 108 -21.72 5.97 2.10
N GLN A 109 -22.35 6.85 2.87
CA GLN A 109 -23.28 7.86 2.33
C GLN A 109 -22.55 9.07 1.72
N THR A 110 -21.34 9.35 2.18
CA THR A 110 -20.52 10.47 1.69
C THR A 110 -19.53 10.08 0.58
N ALA A 111 -19.35 8.81 0.38
CA ALA A 111 -18.54 8.28 -0.72
C ALA A 111 -19.40 8.18 -1.99
#